data_879f80d6494148bb0767de01c3fc9370
#
_entry.id   879f80d6494148bb0767de01c3fc9370
#
_cell.length_a   1.000
_cell.length_b   1.000
_cell.length_c   1.000
_cell.angle_alpha   90.00
_cell.angle_beta   90.00
_cell.angle_gamma   90.00
#
_symmetry.space_group_name_H-M   'P 1'
#
loop_
_entity.id
_entity.type
_entity.pdbx_description
1 polymer ?
#
loop_
_entity_poly.entity_id
_entity_poly.type
_entity_poly.pdbx_seq_one_letter_code
_entity_poly.pdbx_strand_id
1 'polypeptide(L)'
;MSLDVLRSTYISNAHSIISYGIIFWGNSSHSEEIFKVQKRIIRIIMNFSKNASCWQPFKELNILPVPSKYILSVLLFLTKNKDQFMTNSQMHKITIWQTYLYIPAANLTIYQKGVYYQGIKFTTIYQKLLKIYLVIKINLNLH
;
A
#
# COMPACT_ATOMS: atom_id res chain seq x y z
N MET A 1 1.17 22.14 23.64
CA MET A 1 1.25 22.25 22.16
C MET A 1 0.00 21.56 21.60
N SER A 2 -0.72 22.20 20.67
CA SER A 2 -1.94 21.60 20.13
C SER A 2 -1.62 20.36 19.27
N LEU A 3 -2.58 19.43 19.19
CA LEU A 3 -2.44 18.19 18.39
C LEU A 3 -2.20 18.50 16.91
N ASP A 4 -2.83 19.56 16.38
CA ASP A 4 -2.67 19.99 15.00
C ASP A 4 -1.24 20.45 14.68
N VAL A 5 -0.60 21.15 15.61
CA VAL A 5 0.81 21.57 15.46
C VAL A 5 1.73 20.35 15.46
N LEU A 6 1.51 19.40 16.37
CA LEU A 6 2.28 18.14 16.41
C LEU A 6 2.11 17.32 15.15
N ARG A 7 0.87 17.21 14.66
CA ARG A 7 0.55 16.54 13.39
C ARG A 7 1.24 17.23 12.22
N SER A 8 1.17 18.54 12.12
CA SER A 8 1.81 19.33 11.05
C SER A 8 3.32 19.16 11.07
N THR A 9 3.92 19.18 12.24
CA THR A 9 5.36 18.93 12.43
C THR A 9 5.75 17.52 11.97
N TYR A 10 4.93 16.52 12.30
CA TYR A 10 5.15 15.16 11.81
C TYR A 10 5.07 15.08 10.29
N ILE A 11 4.06 15.71 9.68
CA ILE A 11 3.85 15.67 8.23
C ILE A 11 5.01 16.33 7.49
N SER A 12 5.45 17.49 7.94
CA SER A 12 6.53 18.26 7.29
C SER A 12 7.91 17.59 7.41
N ASN A 13 8.17 16.88 8.49
CA ASN A 13 9.48 16.28 8.76
C ASN A 13 9.46 14.76 8.49
N ALA A 14 8.89 13.99 9.42
CA ALA A 14 8.97 12.52 9.35
C ALA A 14 8.21 11.92 8.18
N HIS A 15 6.98 12.38 7.92
CA HIS A 15 6.16 11.82 6.84
C HIS A 15 6.71 12.13 5.45
N SER A 16 7.28 13.31 5.24
CA SER A 16 7.92 13.68 3.97
C SER A 16 9.12 12.78 3.66
N ILE A 17 9.98 12.53 4.65
CA ILE A 17 11.14 11.63 4.52
C ILE A 17 10.68 10.19 4.25
N ILE A 18 9.71 9.69 5.02
CA ILE A 18 9.13 8.34 4.83
C ILE A 18 8.53 8.20 3.42
N SER A 19 7.84 9.23 2.93
CA SER A 19 7.19 9.20 1.62
C SER A 19 8.17 9.27 0.46
N TYR A 20 9.37 9.83 0.68
CA TYR A 20 10.38 9.96 -0.36
C TYR A 20 10.87 8.58 -0.80
N GLY A 21 10.64 8.28 -2.08
CA GLY A 21 11.09 7.03 -2.69
C GLY A 21 10.54 5.74 -2.07
N ILE A 22 9.45 5.79 -1.30
CA ILE A 22 8.86 4.62 -0.62
C ILE A 22 8.55 3.46 -1.57
N ILE A 23 8.26 3.73 -2.84
CA ILE A 23 8.02 2.71 -3.86
C ILE A 23 9.25 1.82 -4.09
N PHE A 24 10.46 2.32 -3.84
CA PHE A 24 11.70 1.58 -4.03
C PHE A 24 12.14 0.82 -2.79
N TRP A 25 11.99 1.43 -1.60
CA TRP A 25 12.49 0.83 -0.36
C TRP A 25 11.40 0.18 0.52
N GLY A 26 10.12 0.49 0.28
CA GLY A 26 9.01 0.06 1.14
C GLY A 26 8.81 -1.46 1.24
N ASN A 27 9.38 -2.25 0.34
CA ASN A 27 9.42 -3.72 0.38
C ASN A 27 10.82 -4.28 0.74
N SER A 28 11.68 -3.46 1.30
CA SER A 28 12.99 -3.90 1.79
C SER A 28 12.89 -4.53 3.18
N SER A 29 13.93 -5.25 3.59
CA SER A 29 14.04 -5.81 4.94
C SER A 29 14.05 -4.74 6.04
N HIS A 30 14.46 -3.50 5.72
CA HIS A 30 14.53 -2.39 6.66
C HIS A 30 13.22 -1.61 6.82
N SER A 31 12.24 -1.86 5.96
CA SER A 31 10.94 -1.15 6.02
C SER A 31 10.22 -1.36 7.36
N GLU A 32 10.38 -2.53 7.97
CA GLU A 32 9.82 -2.82 9.29
C GLU A 32 10.42 -1.97 10.41
N GLU A 33 11.71 -1.69 10.34
CA GLU A 33 12.40 -0.83 11.32
C GLU A 33 11.89 0.61 11.21
N ILE A 34 11.74 1.11 9.99
CA ILE A 34 11.16 2.44 9.74
C ILE A 34 9.72 2.51 10.28
N PHE A 35 8.94 1.44 10.09
CA PHE A 35 7.59 1.38 10.66
C PHE A 35 7.59 1.35 12.19
N LYS A 36 8.56 0.70 12.84
CA LYS A 36 8.73 0.77 14.30
C LYS A 36 9.01 2.20 14.77
N VAL A 37 9.87 2.92 14.06
CA VAL A 37 10.15 4.34 14.34
C VAL A 37 8.88 5.19 14.16
N GLN A 38 8.14 5.00 13.06
CA GLN A 38 6.88 5.69 12.84
C GLN A 38 5.90 5.46 13.99
N LYS A 39 5.70 4.22 14.42
CA LYS A 39 4.83 3.88 15.56
C LYS A 39 5.28 4.58 16.86
N ARG A 40 6.59 4.67 17.10
CA ARG A 40 7.13 5.36 18.27
C ARG A 40 6.80 6.85 18.23
N ILE A 41 7.00 7.52 17.11
CA ILE A 41 6.67 8.95 16.94
C ILE A 41 5.18 9.19 17.19
N ILE A 42 4.31 8.38 16.60
CA ILE A 42 2.86 8.50 16.74
C ILE A 42 2.43 8.35 18.22
N ARG A 43 3.01 7.39 18.94
CA ARG A 43 2.73 7.23 20.38
C ARG A 43 3.14 8.46 21.19
N ILE A 44 4.29 9.05 20.87
CA ILE A 44 4.77 10.27 21.56
C ILE A 44 3.80 11.43 21.29
N ILE A 45 3.38 11.63 20.06
CA ILE A 45 2.43 12.68 19.68
C ILE A 45 1.11 12.56 20.45
N MET A 46 0.61 11.33 20.58
CA MET A 46 -0.67 11.05 21.22
C MET A 46 -0.56 10.76 22.72
N ASN A 47 0.64 10.88 23.30
CA ASN A 47 0.92 10.56 24.70
C ASN A 47 0.51 9.15 25.13
N PHE A 48 0.67 8.16 24.25
CA PHE A 48 0.39 6.75 24.52
C PHE A 48 1.61 6.03 25.10
N SER A 49 1.34 5.01 25.92
CA SER A 49 2.39 4.14 26.45
C SER A 49 3.13 3.36 25.33
N LYS A 50 4.38 2.94 25.62
CA LYS A 50 5.22 2.20 24.64
C LYS A 50 4.58 0.94 24.10
N ASN A 51 3.72 0.28 24.88
CA ASN A 51 3.09 -0.99 24.53
C ASN A 51 1.66 -0.84 23.97
N ALA A 52 1.13 0.40 23.94
CA ALA A 52 -0.21 0.64 23.43
C ALA A 52 -0.31 0.37 21.92
N SER A 53 -1.48 -0.11 21.49
CA SER A 53 -1.78 -0.26 20.06
C SER A 53 -1.75 1.09 19.35
N CYS A 54 -1.13 1.16 18.18
CA CYS A 54 -1.06 2.39 17.38
C CYS A 54 -2.22 2.54 16.38
N TRP A 55 -3.12 1.56 16.29
CA TRP A 55 -4.16 1.57 15.27
C TRP A 55 -5.11 2.78 15.39
N GLN A 56 -5.59 3.03 16.60
CA GLN A 56 -6.46 4.18 16.87
C GLN A 56 -5.74 5.53 16.64
N PRO A 57 -4.53 5.76 17.19
CA PRO A 57 -3.72 6.94 16.89
C PRO A 57 -3.51 7.23 15.41
N PHE A 58 -3.24 6.23 14.60
CA PHE A 58 -3.08 6.42 13.14
C PHE A 58 -4.37 6.93 12.49
N LYS A 59 -5.53 6.42 12.91
CA LYS A 59 -6.83 6.89 12.43
C LYS A 59 -7.14 8.32 12.84
N GLU A 60 -6.94 8.65 14.13
CA GLU A 60 -7.23 9.99 14.67
C GLU A 60 -6.36 11.07 14.03
N LEU A 61 -5.10 10.75 13.76
CA LEU A 61 -4.18 11.68 13.09
C LEU A 61 -4.35 11.69 11.56
N ASN A 62 -5.17 10.82 10.98
CA ASN A 62 -5.28 10.64 9.53
C ASN A 62 -3.90 10.39 8.87
N ILE A 63 -3.08 9.55 9.47
CA ILE A 63 -1.75 9.20 8.99
C ILE A 63 -1.75 7.75 8.52
N LEU A 64 -1.25 7.50 7.32
CA LEU A 64 -1.09 6.14 6.82
C LEU A 64 0.16 5.49 7.44
N PRO A 65 0.04 4.24 7.94
CA PRO A 65 1.18 3.41 8.29
C PRO A 65 2.10 3.16 7.09
N VAL A 66 3.40 2.98 7.32
CA VAL A 66 4.39 2.71 6.26
C VAL A 66 3.96 1.61 5.29
N PRO A 67 3.47 0.43 5.72
CA PRO A 67 3.03 -0.61 4.78
C PRO A 67 1.86 -0.16 3.89
N SER A 68 0.87 0.51 4.45
CA SER A 68 -0.29 1.02 3.70
C SER A 68 0.12 2.13 2.74
N LYS A 69 1.04 3.00 3.15
CA LYS A 69 1.61 4.04 2.30
C LYS A 69 2.37 3.47 1.11
N TYR A 70 3.14 2.40 1.34
CA TYR A 70 3.84 1.68 0.28
C TYR A 70 2.86 1.12 -0.75
N ILE A 71 1.85 0.37 -0.31
CA ILE A 71 0.83 -0.22 -1.21
C ILE A 71 0.13 0.87 -2.03
N LEU A 72 -0.29 1.95 -1.37
CA LEU A 72 -0.92 3.08 -2.05
C LEU A 72 0.00 3.70 -3.11
N SER A 73 1.27 3.93 -2.77
CA SER A 73 2.24 4.53 -3.69
C SER A 73 2.49 3.65 -4.92
N VAL A 74 2.58 2.33 -4.75
CA VAL A 74 2.74 1.36 -5.84
C VAL A 74 1.49 1.32 -6.73
N LEU A 75 0.29 1.32 -6.14
CA LEU A 75 -0.96 1.36 -6.91
C LEU A 75 -1.12 2.66 -7.70
N LEU A 76 -0.77 3.80 -7.12
CA LEU A 76 -0.77 5.09 -7.81
C LEU A 76 0.24 5.13 -8.96
N PHE A 77 1.43 4.57 -8.76
CA PHE A 77 2.42 4.43 -9.83
C PHE A 77 1.87 3.59 -10.99
N LEU A 78 1.25 2.47 -10.69
CA LEU A 78 0.65 1.58 -11.69
C LEU A 78 -0.49 2.27 -12.46
N THR A 79 -1.35 3.02 -11.76
CA THR A 79 -2.45 3.75 -12.41
C THR A 79 -1.96 4.87 -13.34
N LYS A 80 -0.85 5.52 -12.98
CA LYS A 80 -0.24 6.56 -13.84
C LYS A 80 0.46 5.98 -15.07
N ASN A 81 0.96 4.76 -14.98
CA ASN A 81 1.77 4.12 -16.03
C ASN A 81 1.06 2.90 -16.63
N LYS A 82 -0.26 2.93 -16.72
CA LYS A 82 -1.08 1.79 -17.21
C LYS A 82 -0.62 1.24 -18.56
N ASP A 83 -0.20 2.12 -19.46
CA ASP A 83 0.19 1.77 -20.82
C ASP A 83 1.47 0.92 -20.89
N GLN A 84 2.26 0.91 -19.81
CA GLN A 84 3.47 0.09 -19.70
C GLN A 84 3.21 -1.35 -19.23
N PHE A 85 1.97 -1.64 -18.83
CA PHE A 85 1.59 -2.94 -18.27
C PHE A 85 0.73 -3.74 -19.26
N MET A 86 1.21 -4.90 -19.66
CA MET A 86 0.48 -5.79 -20.55
C MET A 86 -0.62 -6.55 -19.82
N THR A 87 -1.76 -6.76 -20.47
CA THR A 87 -2.82 -7.62 -19.97
C THR A 87 -2.61 -9.07 -20.41
N ASN A 88 -3.20 -10.01 -19.68
CA ASN A 88 -3.15 -11.43 -20.06
C ASN A 88 -3.74 -11.70 -21.46
N SER A 89 -4.74 -10.92 -21.87
CA SER A 89 -5.32 -11.02 -23.21
C SER A 89 -4.33 -10.62 -24.31
N GLN A 90 -3.49 -9.63 -24.07
CA GLN A 90 -2.45 -9.21 -25.03
C GLN A 90 -1.32 -10.23 -25.16
N MET A 91 -0.98 -10.92 -24.06
CA MET A 91 0.11 -11.89 -24.03
C MET A 91 -0.31 -13.28 -24.54
N HIS A 92 -1.49 -13.74 -24.18
CA HIS A 92 -1.93 -15.13 -24.42
C HIS A 92 -3.09 -15.28 -25.40
N LYS A 93 -3.61 -14.16 -25.95
CA LYS A 93 -4.81 -14.14 -26.85
C LYS A 93 -6.03 -14.87 -26.27
N ILE A 94 -6.16 -14.88 -24.94
CA ILE A 94 -7.25 -15.56 -24.22
C ILE A 94 -8.27 -14.53 -23.76
N THR A 95 -9.52 -14.67 -24.17
CA THR A 95 -10.60 -13.72 -23.88
C THR A 95 -11.12 -13.74 -22.45
N ILE A 96 -10.93 -14.83 -21.72
CA ILE A 96 -11.52 -15.06 -20.39
C ILE A 96 -10.90 -14.18 -19.29
N TRP A 97 -9.66 -13.73 -19.45
CA TRP A 97 -8.88 -12.98 -18.43
C TRP A 97 -8.51 -11.57 -18.87
N GLN A 98 -9.34 -10.92 -19.68
CA GLN A 98 -9.06 -9.63 -20.33
C GLN A 98 -8.63 -8.50 -19.38
N THR A 99 -9.09 -8.52 -18.14
CA THR A 99 -8.85 -7.44 -17.16
C THR A 99 -7.65 -7.64 -16.22
N TYR A 100 -7.04 -8.83 -16.23
CA TYR A 100 -5.89 -9.11 -15.36
C TYR A 100 -4.57 -8.76 -16.05
N LEU A 101 -3.69 -8.10 -15.28
CA LEU A 101 -2.34 -7.79 -15.73
C LEU A 101 -1.49 -9.06 -15.79
N TYR A 102 -0.65 -9.16 -16.82
CA TYR A 102 0.28 -10.27 -16.97
C TYR A 102 1.41 -10.19 -15.94
N ILE A 103 1.59 -11.26 -15.17
CA ILE A 103 2.71 -11.40 -14.22
C ILE A 103 3.83 -12.16 -14.94
N PRO A 104 4.96 -11.52 -15.27
CA PRO A 104 6.08 -12.22 -15.88
C PRO A 104 6.68 -13.24 -14.91
N ALA A 105 7.13 -14.38 -15.44
CA ALA A 105 7.87 -15.34 -14.64
C ALA A 105 9.19 -14.74 -14.19
N ALA A 106 9.39 -14.64 -12.87
CA ALA A 106 10.60 -14.10 -12.27
C ALA A 106 11.13 -15.07 -11.23
N ASN A 107 12.31 -15.61 -11.48
CA ASN A 107 12.98 -16.56 -10.57
C ASN A 107 13.87 -15.85 -9.52
N LEU A 108 14.23 -14.59 -9.78
CA LEU A 108 15.09 -13.82 -8.88
C LEU A 108 14.26 -12.97 -7.92
N THR A 109 14.54 -13.08 -6.64
CA THR A 109 13.85 -12.34 -5.57
C THR A 109 13.93 -10.83 -5.74
N ILE A 110 15.01 -10.31 -6.32
CA ILE A 110 15.18 -8.88 -6.58
C ILE A 110 14.14 -8.36 -7.58
N TYR A 111 13.81 -9.12 -8.63
CA TYR A 111 12.76 -8.76 -9.57
C TYR A 111 11.36 -8.86 -8.93
N GLN A 112 11.13 -9.88 -8.10
CA GLN A 112 9.87 -10.06 -7.39
C GLN A 112 9.59 -8.92 -6.38
N LYS A 113 10.64 -8.31 -5.83
CA LYS A 113 10.54 -7.12 -4.95
C LYS A 113 10.40 -5.82 -5.72
N GLY A 114 10.63 -5.82 -7.01
CA GLY A 114 10.53 -4.63 -7.86
C GLY A 114 9.11 -4.04 -7.93
N VAL A 115 9.04 -2.73 -8.14
CA VAL A 115 7.78 -1.96 -8.21
C VAL A 115 6.81 -2.52 -9.23
N TYR A 116 7.31 -2.90 -10.41
CA TYR A 116 6.52 -3.48 -11.49
C TYR A 116 5.82 -4.77 -11.05
N TYR A 117 6.56 -5.73 -10.52
CA TYR A 117 6.03 -7.03 -10.10
C TYR A 117 5.05 -6.90 -8.93
N GLN A 118 5.41 -6.11 -7.93
CA GLN A 118 4.57 -5.86 -6.77
C GLN A 118 3.28 -5.10 -7.14
N GLY A 119 3.37 -4.15 -8.07
CA GLY A 119 2.20 -3.43 -8.57
C GLY A 119 1.17 -4.38 -9.20
N ILE A 120 1.59 -5.28 -10.08
CA ILE A 120 0.71 -6.29 -10.69
C ILE A 120 0.11 -7.20 -9.62
N LYS A 121 0.92 -7.67 -8.68
CA LYS A 121 0.47 -8.54 -7.58
C LYS A 121 -0.60 -7.87 -6.73
N PHE A 122 -0.39 -6.63 -6.31
CA PHE A 122 -1.37 -5.86 -5.51
C PHE A 122 -2.66 -5.62 -6.29
N THR A 123 -2.57 -5.25 -7.57
CA THR A 123 -3.76 -5.05 -8.41
C THR A 123 -4.57 -6.32 -8.56
N THR A 124 -3.93 -7.46 -8.76
CA THR A 124 -4.61 -8.75 -8.87
C THR A 124 -5.33 -9.13 -7.58
N ILE A 125 -4.68 -8.92 -6.42
CA ILE A 125 -5.29 -9.15 -5.10
C ILE A 125 -6.48 -8.20 -4.90
N TYR A 126 -6.31 -6.91 -5.20
CA TYR A 126 -7.36 -5.90 -5.05
C TYR A 126 -8.57 -6.20 -5.93
N GLN A 127 -8.37 -6.59 -7.18
CA GLN A 127 -9.46 -6.99 -8.09
C GLN A 127 -10.21 -8.23 -7.58
N LYS A 128 -9.50 -9.23 -7.02
CA LYS A 128 -10.14 -10.39 -6.40
C LYS A 128 -11.00 -10.00 -5.20
N LEU A 129 -10.47 -9.16 -4.31
CA LEU A 129 -11.20 -8.67 -3.14
C LEU A 129 -12.44 -7.85 -3.52
N LEU A 130 -12.34 -6.99 -4.53
CA LEU A 130 -13.47 -6.23 -5.06
C LEU A 130 -14.57 -7.14 -5.60
N LYS A 131 -14.21 -8.18 -6.36
CA LYS A 131 -15.20 -9.17 -6.87
C LYS A 131 -15.91 -9.87 -5.73
N ILE A 132 -15.18 -10.32 -4.71
CA ILE A 132 -15.76 -10.97 -3.52
C ILE A 132 -16.71 -10.00 -2.80
N TYR A 133 -16.28 -8.76 -2.58
CA TYR A 133 -17.10 -7.73 -1.94
C TYR A 133 -18.41 -7.46 -2.70
N LEU A 134 -18.34 -7.35 -4.03
CA LEU A 134 -19.51 -7.13 -4.88
C LEU A 134 -20.49 -8.30 -4.81
N VAL A 135 -19.98 -9.55 -4.85
CA VAL A 135 -20.82 -10.76 -4.70
C VAL A 135 -21.52 -10.78 -3.34
N ILE A 136 -20.80 -10.48 -2.27
CA ILE A 136 -21.40 -10.41 -0.91
C ILE A 136 -22.47 -9.32 -0.85
N LYS A 137 -22.17 -8.13 -1.39
CA LYS A 137 -23.12 -7.00 -1.40
C LYS A 137 -24.39 -7.31 -2.19
N ILE A 138 -24.27 -7.97 -3.33
CA ILE A 138 -25.41 -8.40 -4.14
C ILE A 138 -26.26 -9.42 -3.36
N ASN A 139 -25.63 -10.40 -2.72
CA ASN A 139 -26.33 -11.42 -1.93
C ASN A 139 -27.03 -10.84 -0.69
N LEU A 140 -26.46 -9.78 -0.07
CA LEU A 140 -27.07 -9.11 1.08
C LEU A 140 -28.25 -8.18 0.67
N ASN A 141 -28.27 -7.68 -0.56
CA ASN A 141 -29.36 -6.83 -1.07
C ASN A 141 -30.51 -7.64 -1.69
N LEU A 142 -30.40 -8.97 -1.74
CA LEU A 142 -31.47 -9.89 -2.21
C LEU A 142 -32.36 -10.41 -1.06
N HIS A 143 -32.15 -9.87 0.16
CA HIS A 143 -33.04 -10.03 1.31
C HIS A 143 -33.43 -8.62 1.81
#